data_b6b2d8dbfed99a9a4231a0e32392cc9f
#
_entry.id   b6b2d8dbfed99a9a4231a0e32392cc9f
#
_cell.length_a   1.000
_cell.length_b   1.000
_cell.length_c   1.000
_cell.angle_alpha   90.00
_cell.angle_beta   90.00
_cell.angle_gamma   90.00
#
_symmetry.space_group_name_H-M   'P 1'
#
loop_
_entity.id
_entity.type
_entity.pdbx_description
1 polymer ?
#
loop_
_entity_poly.entity_id
_entity_poly.type
_entity_poly.pdbx_seq_one_letter_code
_entity_poly.pdbx_strand_id
1 'polypeptide(L)'
;RPPRSTLFPYTTLFRSRKGRVGSVMSITDPNIFNEVQRIAVEDSRLGIPLINARDVIHGFKTIFPIPLGQAASFNPEIAETGARIAATEASAAGIRWTFAPMIDITHDPRWGRIAEGFGEDPLLVSQMGVAAIKGFQGSSLNHPTSIAACAKHFAGYGASEGGRDYNSTYITERQFRNLYLRPFEAAVNAGAATLMTAFNDNDGIPSSANPFLLKDVLRNEWNYRGTVVSDWASVSEMIRHGFCEDEKEAALKATNAGTDIEMVSETYIKHLPQLIKEGKVSMETIDNAVRNILRL
;
A
#
# COMPACT_ATOMS: atom_id res chain seq x y z
N ARG A 1 28.46 -15.52 -16.20
CA ARG A 1 27.39 -15.17 -15.22
C ARG A 1 26.08 -15.17 -15.97
N PRO A 2 25.02 -15.85 -15.49
CA PRO A 2 23.70 -15.73 -16.10
C PRO A 2 23.22 -14.28 -16.04
N PRO A 3 22.40 -13.83 -17.00
CA PRO A 3 21.89 -12.45 -16.99
C PRO A 3 21.15 -12.15 -15.66
N ARG A 4 21.25 -10.92 -15.19
CA ARG A 4 20.64 -10.49 -13.89
C ARG A 4 19.16 -10.84 -13.77
N SER A 5 18.45 -10.95 -14.90
CA SER A 5 17.05 -11.37 -14.96
C SER A 5 16.79 -12.81 -14.52
N THR A 6 17.80 -13.69 -14.53
CA THR A 6 17.64 -15.09 -14.11
C THR A 6 17.99 -15.34 -12.64
N LEU A 7 18.59 -14.36 -11.94
CA LEU A 7 18.93 -14.49 -10.51
C LEU A 7 17.73 -14.23 -9.57
N PHE A 8 16.79 -13.39 -9.99
CA PHE A 8 15.63 -13.02 -9.19
C PHE A 8 14.73 -14.23 -8.85
N PRO A 9 14.37 -15.11 -9.80
CA PRO A 9 13.58 -16.30 -9.49
C PRO A 9 14.25 -17.22 -8.46
N TYR A 10 15.54 -17.50 -8.61
CA TYR A 10 16.26 -18.42 -7.70
C TYR A 10 16.30 -17.94 -6.25
N THR A 11 16.54 -16.64 -6.03
CA THR A 11 16.54 -16.07 -4.68
C THR A 11 15.15 -16.11 -4.06
N THR A 12 14.13 -15.79 -4.83
CA THR A 12 12.73 -15.84 -4.40
C THR A 12 12.31 -17.27 -4.07
N LEU A 13 12.61 -18.25 -4.94
CA LEU A 13 12.32 -19.65 -4.73
C LEU A 13 12.98 -20.18 -3.43
N PHE A 14 14.26 -19.85 -3.21
CA PHE A 14 14.98 -20.24 -2.02
C PHE A 14 14.39 -19.63 -0.74
N ARG A 15 14.06 -18.33 -0.76
CA ARG A 15 13.43 -17.65 0.38
C ARG A 15 12.01 -18.18 0.65
N SER A 16 11.24 -18.47 -0.41
CA SER A 16 9.89 -19.05 -0.29
C SER A 16 9.93 -20.43 0.38
N ARG A 17 10.81 -21.33 -0.09
CA ARG A 17 11.00 -22.66 0.55
C ARG A 17 11.35 -22.58 2.02
N LYS A 18 12.08 -21.54 2.43
CA LYS A 18 12.41 -21.31 3.85
C LYS A 18 11.31 -20.57 4.63
N GLY A 19 10.19 -20.24 3.99
CA GLY A 19 9.11 -19.45 4.60
C GLY A 19 9.54 -18.06 5.02
N ARG A 20 10.48 -17.43 4.28
CA ARG A 20 11.05 -16.10 4.58
C ARG A 20 10.54 -14.98 3.69
N VAL A 21 9.47 -15.24 2.96
CA VAL A 21 8.83 -14.27 2.07
C VAL A 21 7.32 -14.49 2.17
N GLY A 22 6.55 -13.43 2.36
CA GLY A 22 5.08 -13.47 2.40
C GLY A 22 4.45 -12.83 1.18
N SER A 23 5.16 -11.90 0.55
CA SER A 23 4.71 -11.22 -0.66
C SER A 23 5.85 -11.00 -1.63
N VAL A 24 5.51 -10.89 -2.90
CA VAL A 24 6.42 -10.59 -4.00
C VAL A 24 5.81 -9.49 -4.86
N MET A 25 6.63 -8.85 -5.69
CA MET A 25 6.18 -7.74 -6.52
C MET A 25 6.53 -7.98 -7.98
N SER A 26 5.54 -7.70 -8.85
CA SER A 26 5.71 -7.63 -10.31
C SER A 26 6.17 -8.92 -11.00
N ILE A 27 5.83 -10.09 -10.48
CA ILE A 27 5.96 -11.33 -11.23
C ILE A 27 4.75 -11.44 -12.17
N THR A 28 4.97 -11.27 -13.46
CA THR A 28 3.90 -11.24 -14.48
C THR A 28 3.87 -12.45 -15.39
N ASP A 29 4.80 -13.38 -15.24
CA ASP A 29 4.78 -14.68 -15.90
C ASP A 29 4.04 -15.68 -15.02
N PRO A 30 2.86 -16.18 -15.42
CA PRO A 30 2.06 -17.12 -14.64
C PRO A 30 2.81 -18.43 -14.32
N ASN A 31 3.67 -18.91 -15.22
CA ASN A 31 4.41 -20.15 -14.99
C ASN A 31 5.42 -19.98 -13.87
N ILE A 32 6.15 -18.86 -13.88
CA ILE A 32 7.10 -18.52 -12.82
C ILE A 32 6.35 -18.36 -11.50
N PHE A 33 5.25 -17.61 -11.50
CA PHE A 33 4.49 -17.37 -10.26
C PHE A 33 3.85 -18.64 -9.72
N ASN A 34 3.32 -19.52 -10.57
CA ASN A 34 2.77 -20.80 -10.16
C ASN A 34 3.83 -21.70 -9.50
N GLU A 35 5.07 -21.72 -10.02
CA GLU A 35 6.15 -22.46 -9.38
C GLU A 35 6.53 -21.87 -8.01
N VAL A 36 6.57 -20.53 -7.89
CA VAL A 36 6.81 -19.85 -6.61
C VAL A 36 5.71 -20.19 -5.61
N GLN A 37 4.44 -20.19 -6.04
CA GLN A 37 3.30 -20.56 -5.21
C GLN A 37 3.34 -22.02 -4.78
N ARG A 38 3.64 -22.94 -5.72
CA ARG A 38 3.79 -24.36 -5.38
C ARG A 38 4.82 -24.57 -4.28
N ILE A 39 5.98 -23.94 -4.39
CA ILE A 39 7.03 -24.00 -3.36
C ILE A 39 6.58 -23.40 -2.03
N ALA A 40 5.85 -22.29 -2.06
CA ALA A 40 5.35 -21.66 -0.85
C ALA A 40 4.34 -22.56 -0.11
N VAL A 41 3.45 -23.21 -0.85
CA VAL A 41 2.36 -24.02 -0.28
C VAL A 41 2.84 -25.43 0.08
N GLU A 42 3.63 -26.09 -0.81
CA GLU A 42 3.99 -27.50 -0.64
C GLU A 42 5.33 -27.72 0.07
N ASP A 43 6.33 -26.84 -0.18
CA ASP A 43 7.69 -27.02 0.30
C ASP A 43 8.04 -26.14 1.52
N SER A 44 7.18 -25.17 1.90
CA SER A 44 7.45 -24.30 3.05
C SER A 44 6.84 -24.83 4.35
N ARG A 45 7.40 -24.38 5.48
CA ARG A 45 6.97 -24.85 6.81
C ARG A 45 5.49 -24.53 7.13
N LEU A 46 4.96 -23.43 6.63
CA LEU A 46 3.62 -22.97 6.99
C LEU A 46 2.57 -23.26 5.91
N GLY A 47 2.98 -23.55 4.68
CA GLY A 47 2.06 -23.80 3.58
C GLY A 47 1.20 -22.58 3.20
N ILE A 48 1.65 -21.37 3.53
CA ILE A 48 0.91 -20.12 3.25
C ILE A 48 1.28 -19.63 1.85
N PRO A 49 0.30 -19.38 0.97
CA PRO A 49 0.55 -18.85 -0.35
C PRO A 49 1.11 -17.42 -0.30
N LEU A 50 1.89 -17.05 -1.32
CA LEU A 50 2.43 -15.70 -1.45
C LEU A 50 1.41 -14.78 -2.11
N ILE A 51 1.46 -13.51 -1.73
CA ILE A 51 0.71 -12.44 -2.39
C ILE A 51 1.62 -11.77 -3.43
N ASN A 52 1.19 -11.73 -4.68
CA ASN A 52 1.89 -11.03 -5.76
C ASN A 52 1.24 -9.67 -5.99
N ALA A 53 2.01 -8.61 -5.76
CA ALA A 53 1.56 -7.23 -5.88
C ALA A 53 2.11 -6.53 -7.13
N ARG A 54 1.39 -5.49 -7.60
CA ARG A 54 1.84 -4.61 -8.67
C ARG A 54 1.04 -3.32 -8.67
N ASP A 55 1.65 -2.23 -9.16
CA ASP A 55 0.92 -1.02 -9.51
C ASP A 55 0.08 -1.24 -10.77
N VAL A 56 -1.23 -1.28 -10.60
CA VAL A 56 -2.23 -1.37 -11.68
C VAL A 56 -3.10 -0.13 -11.57
N ILE A 57 -2.57 1.02 -12.03
CA ILE A 57 -3.17 2.34 -11.76
C ILE A 57 -4.33 2.64 -12.71
N HIS A 58 -4.10 2.55 -14.03
CA HIS A 58 -5.11 2.85 -15.05
C HIS A 58 -5.11 1.82 -16.19
N GLY A 59 -5.07 0.56 -15.81
CA GLY A 59 -5.04 -0.59 -16.71
C GLY A 59 -3.88 -1.53 -16.44
N PHE A 60 -3.89 -2.70 -17.06
CA PHE A 60 -2.82 -3.68 -16.98
C PHE A 60 -2.30 -4.04 -18.37
N LYS A 61 -3.07 -4.78 -19.20
CA LYS A 61 -2.80 -4.97 -20.63
C LYS A 61 -3.54 -3.93 -21.46
N THR A 62 -4.80 -3.71 -21.15
CA THR A 62 -5.60 -2.62 -21.70
C THR A 62 -5.28 -1.35 -20.91
N ILE A 63 -4.83 -0.31 -21.61
CA ILE A 63 -4.48 0.98 -21.01
C ILE A 63 -5.66 1.93 -21.14
N PHE A 64 -6.14 2.42 -20.00
CA PHE A 64 -7.20 3.43 -19.90
C PHE A 64 -6.60 4.84 -19.76
N PRO A 65 -7.39 5.91 -19.91
CA PRO A 65 -6.94 7.26 -19.55
C PRO A 65 -6.38 7.30 -18.12
N ILE A 66 -5.42 8.18 -17.89
CA ILE A 66 -4.89 8.41 -16.54
C ILE A 66 -6.02 8.80 -15.57
N PRO A 67 -5.90 8.54 -14.27
CA PRO A 67 -6.98 8.82 -13.31
C PRO A 67 -7.50 10.26 -13.35
N LEU A 68 -6.62 11.25 -13.51
CA LEU A 68 -7.04 12.63 -13.69
C LEU A 68 -7.92 12.83 -14.93
N GLY A 69 -7.61 12.15 -16.04
CA GLY A 69 -8.44 12.16 -17.25
C GLY A 69 -9.78 11.44 -17.04
N GLN A 70 -9.80 10.35 -16.27
CA GLN A 70 -11.06 9.69 -15.90
C GLN A 70 -11.92 10.59 -15.01
N ALA A 71 -11.32 11.29 -14.04
CA ALA A 71 -12.01 12.22 -13.16
C ALA A 71 -12.65 13.39 -13.91
N ALA A 72 -12.04 13.87 -15.00
CA ALA A 72 -12.58 14.92 -15.86
C ALA A 72 -13.92 14.56 -16.52
N SER A 73 -14.32 13.29 -16.53
CA SER A 73 -15.64 12.86 -16.97
C SER A 73 -16.74 13.08 -15.93
N PHE A 74 -16.39 13.28 -14.66
CA PHE A 74 -17.31 13.32 -13.52
C PHE A 74 -18.21 12.07 -13.42
N ASN A 75 -17.79 10.94 -14.00
CA ASN A 75 -18.51 9.67 -13.99
C ASN A 75 -17.71 8.55 -13.30
N PRO A 76 -18.03 8.19 -12.04
CA PRO A 76 -17.35 7.13 -11.32
C PRO A 76 -17.44 5.74 -11.97
N GLU A 77 -18.48 5.46 -12.78
CA GLU A 77 -18.62 4.15 -13.45
C GLU A 77 -17.46 3.86 -14.41
N ILE A 78 -16.84 4.91 -14.98
CA ILE A 78 -15.66 4.77 -15.83
C ILE A 78 -14.49 4.19 -15.04
N ALA A 79 -14.26 4.69 -13.81
CA ALA A 79 -13.22 4.18 -12.94
C ALA A 79 -13.50 2.74 -12.48
N GLU A 80 -14.75 2.43 -12.13
CA GLU A 80 -15.15 1.07 -11.73
C GLU A 80 -14.96 0.07 -12.86
N THR A 81 -15.45 0.39 -14.05
CA THR A 81 -15.35 -0.48 -15.24
C THR A 81 -13.89 -0.69 -15.63
N GLY A 82 -13.09 0.38 -15.70
CA GLY A 82 -11.66 0.30 -16.02
C GLY A 82 -10.89 -0.54 -15.00
N ALA A 83 -11.14 -0.33 -13.71
CA ALA A 83 -10.53 -1.12 -12.64
C ALA A 83 -10.95 -2.60 -12.69
N ARG A 84 -12.22 -2.90 -13.04
CA ARG A 84 -12.72 -4.28 -13.18
C ARG A 84 -12.00 -5.03 -14.31
N ILE A 85 -11.85 -4.38 -15.47
CA ILE A 85 -11.12 -4.96 -16.60
C ILE A 85 -9.65 -5.16 -16.22
N ALA A 86 -9.02 -4.15 -15.64
CA ALA A 86 -7.63 -4.23 -15.20
C ALA A 86 -7.40 -5.35 -14.19
N ALA A 87 -8.31 -5.53 -13.22
CA ALA A 87 -8.25 -6.62 -12.25
C ALA A 87 -8.37 -8.00 -12.90
N THR A 88 -9.26 -8.14 -13.88
CA THR A 88 -9.43 -9.39 -14.60
C THR A 88 -8.15 -9.77 -15.37
N GLU A 89 -7.55 -8.81 -16.04
CA GLU A 89 -6.29 -9.02 -16.77
C GLU A 89 -5.10 -9.29 -15.83
N ALA A 90 -4.99 -8.53 -14.72
CA ALA A 90 -3.92 -8.66 -13.75
C ALA A 90 -4.00 -10.00 -13.00
N SER A 91 -5.21 -10.41 -12.60
CA SER A 91 -5.41 -11.70 -11.91
C SER A 91 -5.03 -12.89 -12.79
N ALA A 92 -5.28 -12.82 -14.11
CA ALA A 92 -4.85 -13.83 -15.06
C ALA A 92 -3.30 -13.93 -15.17
N ALA A 93 -2.58 -12.88 -14.83
CA ALA A 93 -1.12 -12.88 -14.72
C ALA A 93 -0.59 -13.22 -13.32
N GLY A 94 -1.47 -13.62 -12.39
CA GLY A 94 -1.10 -14.00 -11.02
C GLY A 94 -1.00 -12.83 -10.04
N ILE A 95 -1.35 -11.60 -10.43
CA ILE A 95 -1.42 -10.45 -9.52
C ILE A 95 -2.67 -10.60 -8.65
N ARG A 96 -2.52 -10.45 -7.33
CA ARG A 96 -3.61 -10.53 -6.36
C ARG A 96 -3.76 -9.28 -5.51
N TRP A 97 -2.83 -8.35 -5.61
CA TRP A 97 -2.81 -7.11 -4.86
C TRP A 97 -2.34 -5.97 -5.77
N THR A 98 -3.10 -4.88 -5.84
CA THR A 98 -2.69 -3.68 -6.56
C THR A 98 -2.43 -2.53 -5.61
N PHE A 99 -1.41 -1.72 -5.89
CA PHE A 99 -1.13 -0.46 -5.20
C PHE A 99 -1.91 0.70 -5.85
N ALA A 100 -3.22 0.56 -5.88
CA ALA A 100 -4.21 1.50 -6.43
C ALA A 100 -5.56 1.31 -5.72
N PRO A 101 -6.41 2.36 -5.70
CA PRO A 101 -6.28 3.66 -6.34
C PRO A 101 -5.44 4.66 -5.53
N MET A 102 -4.87 5.66 -6.23
CA MET A 102 -4.32 6.85 -5.61
C MET A 102 -5.45 7.86 -5.40
N ILE A 103 -5.71 8.20 -4.15
CA ILE A 103 -6.81 9.08 -3.71
C ILE A 103 -6.31 10.29 -2.91
N ASP A 104 -5.09 10.71 -3.19
CA ASP A 104 -4.53 11.94 -2.65
C ASP A 104 -5.28 13.16 -3.19
N ILE A 105 -5.63 14.08 -2.30
CA ILE A 105 -6.12 15.41 -2.70
C ILE A 105 -4.92 16.26 -3.09
N THR A 106 -4.95 16.79 -4.32
CA THR A 106 -3.84 17.57 -4.86
C THR A 106 -4.32 18.96 -5.31
N HIS A 107 -3.76 20.00 -4.68
CA HIS A 107 -4.04 21.40 -5.05
C HIS A 107 -2.94 22.04 -5.89
N ASP A 108 -1.71 21.54 -5.80
CA ASP A 108 -0.57 22.10 -6.52
C ASP A 108 -0.30 21.33 -7.82
N PRO A 109 -0.57 21.92 -9.01
CA PRO A 109 -0.39 21.24 -10.29
C PRO A 109 1.09 20.99 -10.65
N ARG A 110 2.04 21.52 -9.87
CA ARG A 110 3.47 21.25 -10.05
C ARG A 110 3.88 19.89 -9.52
N TRP A 111 3.08 19.27 -8.66
CA TRP A 111 3.34 17.94 -8.19
C TRP A 111 3.22 16.91 -9.32
N GLY A 112 4.32 16.22 -9.64
CA GLY A 112 4.38 15.33 -10.81
C GLY A 112 3.41 14.14 -10.76
N ARG A 113 2.96 13.75 -9.55
CA ARG A 113 2.05 12.62 -9.35
C ARG A 113 0.56 12.99 -9.47
N ILE A 114 0.23 14.25 -9.77
CA ILE A 114 -1.17 14.67 -9.99
C ILE A 114 -1.88 13.81 -11.06
N ALA A 115 -1.13 13.29 -12.02
CA ALA A 115 -1.64 12.42 -13.08
C ALA A 115 -2.19 11.07 -12.57
N GLU A 116 -1.71 10.58 -11.43
CA GLU A 116 -2.12 9.32 -10.82
C GLU A 116 -3.42 9.42 -10.01
N GLY A 117 -3.82 10.63 -9.59
CA GLY A 117 -4.96 10.89 -8.73
C GLY A 117 -6.18 11.41 -9.48
N PHE A 118 -7.25 11.66 -8.73
CA PHE A 118 -8.54 12.10 -9.27
C PHE A 118 -8.80 13.61 -9.09
N GLY A 119 -7.78 14.38 -8.66
CA GLY A 119 -7.84 15.84 -8.57
C GLY A 119 -7.91 16.42 -7.16
N GLU A 120 -8.56 17.58 -7.03
CA GLU A 120 -8.52 18.39 -5.80
C GLU A 120 -9.82 18.35 -4.97
N ASP A 121 -10.95 17.95 -5.57
CA ASP A 121 -12.24 17.93 -4.89
C ASP A 121 -12.42 16.65 -4.06
N PRO A 122 -12.60 16.76 -2.72
CA PRO A 122 -12.67 15.59 -1.87
C PRO A 122 -13.88 14.69 -2.13
N LEU A 123 -14.99 15.24 -2.64
CA LEU A 123 -16.16 14.42 -2.97
C LEU A 123 -15.93 13.61 -4.24
N LEU A 124 -15.43 14.24 -5.29
CA LEU A 124 -15.14 13.56 -6.55
C LEU A 124 -14.05 12.49 -6.36
N VAL A 125 -12.96 12.83 -5.67
CA VAL A 125 -11.89 11.87 -5.36
C VAL A 125 -12.43 10.69 -4.55
N SER A 126 -13.30 10.93 -3.57
CA SER A 126 -13.95 9.86 -2.80
C SER A 126 -14.80 8.95 -3.69
N GLN A 127 -15.64 9.50 -4.54
CA GLN A 127 -16.52 8.73 -5.42
C GLN A 127 -15.73 7.91 -6.45
N MET A 128 -14.74 8.53 -7.10
CA MET A 128 -13.87 7.85 -8.07
C MET A 128 -13.01 6.75 -7.40
N GLY A 129 -12.46 7.04 -6.21
CA GLY A 129 -11.69 6.09 -5.43
C GLY A 129 -12.51 4.87 -5.00
N VAL A 130 -13.72 5.10 -4.48
CA VAL A 130 -14.66 4.02 -4.11
C VAL A 130 -15.02 3.17 -5.33
N ALA A 131 -15.30 3.79 -6.47
CA ALA A 131 -15.60 3.10 -7.71
C ALA A 131 -14.42 2.22 -8.17
N ALA A 132 -13.20 2.76 -8.14
CA ALA A 132 -12.01 1.98 -8.48
C ALA A 132 -11.79 0.80 -7.52
N ILE A 133 -11.98 0.98 -6.20
CA ILE A 133 -11.88 -0.10 -5.20
C ILE A 133 -12.90 -1.21 -5.51
N LYS A 134 -14.16 -0.85 -5.77
CA LYS A 134 -15.21 -1.81 -6.17
C LYS A 134 -14.83 -2.54 -7.45
N GLY A 135 -14.30 -1.84 -8.43
CA GLY A 135 -13.82 -2.41 -9.67
C GLY A 135 -12.71 -3.45 -9.44
N PHE A 136 -11.67 -3.11 -8.69
CA PHE A 136 -10.58 -4.04 -8.38
C PHE A 136 -11.03 -5.25 -7.56
N GLN A 137 -11.80 -5.04 -6.50
CA GLN A 137 -12.18 -6.08 -5.55
C GLN A 137 -13.40 -6.90 -6.00
N GLY A 138 -14.21 -6.36 -6.92
CA GLY A 138 -15.45 -7.00 -7.36
C GLY A 138 -16.41 -7.26 -6.21
N SER A 139 -17.23 -8.30 -6.32
CA SER A 139 -18.18 -8.68 -5.26
C SER A 139 -17.53 -9.37 -4.06
N SER A 140 -16.35 -9.95 -4.23
CA SER A 140 -15.60 -10.66 -3.19
C SER A 140 -14.16 -10.87 -3.62
N LEU A 141 -13.20 -10.76 -2.67
CA LEU A 141 -11.80 -11.09 -2.91
C LEU A 141 -11.58 -12.59 -3.17
N ASN A 142 -12.51 -13.45 -2.80
CA ASN A 142 -12.46 -14.87 -3.13
C ASN A 142 -12.75 -15.16 -4.62
N HIS A 143 -13.24 -14.17 -5.37
CA HIS A 143 -13.48 -14.37 -6.79
C HIS A 143 -12.16 -14.41 -7.57
N PRO A 144 -11.97 -15.35 -8.52
CA PRO A 144 -10.68 -15.56 -9.20
C PRO A 144 -10.19 -14.34 -10.00
N THR A 145 -11.08 -13.45 -10.42
CA THR A 145 -10.70 -12.22 -11.15
C THR A 145 -10.56 -10.99 -10.25
N SER A 146 -10.80 -11.12 -8.94
CA SER A 146 -10.65 -10.02 -7.99
C SER A 146 -9.20 -9.89 -7.53
N ILE A 147 -8.79 -8.64 -7.29
CA ILE A 147 -7.50 -8.31 -6.68
C ILE A 147 -7.73 -7.33 -5.53
N ALA A 148 -6.94 -7.45 -4.48
CA ALA A 148 -7.02 -6.54 -3.34
C ALA A 148 -6.61 -5.13 -3.75
N ALA A 149 -7.42 -4.13 -3.43
CA ALA A 149 -7.10 -2.72 -3.65
C ALA A 149 -6.26 -2.17 -2.50
N CYS A 150 -5.44 -1.17 -2.80
CA CYS A 150 -4.65 -0.42 -1.84
C CYS A 150 -4.89 1.08 -2.04
N ALA A 151 -5.67 1.68 -1.16
CA ALA A 151 -5.87 3.12 -1.20
C ALA A 151 -4.60 3.84 -0.73
N LYS A 152 -4.09 4.77 -1.55
CA LYS A 152 -2.80 5.44 -1.32
C LYS A 152 -2.86 6.93 -1.63
N HIS A 153 -2.02 7.74 -1.01
CA HIS A 153 -1.07 7.49 0.07
C HIS A 153 -1.57 8.12 1.37
N PHE A 154 -1.72 7.37 2.41
CA PHE A 154 -2.30 7.80 3.68
C PHE A 154 -1.27 8.48 4.57
N ALA A 155 -1.29 9.84 4.76
CA ALA A 155 -2.21 10.79 4.18
C ALA A 155 -1.54 12.14 3.97
N GLY A 156 -2.14 12.95 3.07
CA GLY A 156 -1.72 14.33 2.86
C GLY A 156 -0.58 14.52 1.85
N TYR A 157 -0.18 13.50 1.13
CA TYR A 157 0.98 13.53 0.22
C TYR A 157 0.84 14.58 -0.89
N GLY A 158 -0.37 14.78 -1.41
CA GLY A 158 -0.64 15.79 -2.44
C GLY A 158 -0.55 17.24 -1.96
N ALA A 159 -0.30 17.48 -0.65
CA ALA A 159 -0.08 18.79 -0.08
C ALA A 159 1.41 19.15 0.11
N SER A 160 2.31 18.37 -0.47
CA SER A 160 3.77 18.59 -0.34
C SER A 160 4.17 20.00 -0.74
N GLU A 161 5.00 20.63 0.11
CA GLU A 161 5.44 22.00 -0.07
C GLU A 161 6.04 22.27 -1.47
N GLY A 162 5.46 23.28 -2.15
CA GLY A 162 5.88 23.69 -3.49
C GLY A 162 5.64 22.64 -4.58
N GLY A 163 4.77 21.66 -4.35
CA GLY A 163 4.53 20.55 -5.27
C GLY A 163 5.75 19.62 -5.42
N ARG A 164 6.68 19.64 -4.47
CA ARG A 164 7.88 18.81 -4.52
C ARG A 164 7.58 17.43 -3.97
N ASP A 165 7.88 16.43 -4.78
CA ASP A 165 7.72 15.04 -4.35
C ASP A 165 8.60 14.73 -3.12
N TYR A 166 8.11 13.89 -2.20
CA TYR A 166 8.75 13.53 -0.92
C TYR A 166 8.87 14.66 0.11
N ASN A 167 8.42 15.88 -0.20
CA ASN A 167 8.62 17.01 0.71
C ASN A 167 7.63 17.01 1.86
N SER A 168 7.97 17.77 2.90
CA SER A 168 7.15 17.95 4.10
C SER A 168 5.81 18.62 3.79
N THR A 169 4.84 18.37 4.65
CA THR A 169 3.53 19.02 4.63
C THR A 169 3.26 19.68 6.00
N TYR A 170 2.43 20.71 5.99
CA TYR A 170 2.02 21.43 7.20
C TYR A 170 0.50 21.52 7.26
N ILE A 171 -0.12 20.36 7.43
CA ILE A 171 -1.57 20.21 7.42
C ILE A 171 -2.08 20.22 8.86
N THR A 172 -2.97 21.15 9.17
CA THR A 172 -3.64 21.17 10.48
C THR A 172 -4.61 19.99 10.60
N GLU A 173 -4.90 19.53 11.82
CA GLU A 173 -5.88 18.45 12.03
C GLU A 173 -7.23 18.76 11.38
N ARG A 174 -7.70 20.01 11.47
CA ARG A 174 -8.94 20.45 10.82
C ARG A 174 -8.90 20.25 9.30
N GLN A 175 -7.79 20.58 8.65
CA GLN A 175 -7.62 20.37 7.21
C GLN A 175 -7.53 18.89 6.88
N PHE A 176 -6.80 18.09 7.66
CA PHE A 176 -6.78 16.65 7.51
C PHE A 176 -8.20 16.09 7.50
N ARG A 177 -9.00 16.38 8.51
CA ARG A 177 -10.35 15.82 8.67
C ARG A 177 -11.34 16.30 7.60
N ASN A 178 -11.21 17.53 7.16
CA ASN A 178 -12.16 18.12 6.21
C ASN A 178 -11.81 17.85 4.74
N LEU A 179 -10.54 17.62 4.42
CA LEU A 179 -10.08 17.45 3.04
C LEU A 179 -9.36 16.10 2.85
N TYR A 180 -8.16 15.96 3.37
CA TYR A 180 -7.24 14.88 3.00
C TYR A 180 -7.67 13.49 3.49
N LEU A 181 -8.37 13.39 4.60
CA LEU A 181 -8.85 12.12 5.15
C LEU A 181 -10.18 11.66 4.54
N ARG A 182 -10.96 12.56 3.92
CA ARG A 182 -12.29 12.21 3.37
C ARG A 182 -12.26 11.09 2.34
N PRO A 183 -11.37 11.08 1.34
CA PRO A 183 -11.30 9.97 0.39
C PRO A 183 -10.91 8.65 1.05
N PHE A 184 -10.03 8.69 2.07
CA PHE A 184 -9.61 7.49 2.79
C PHE A 184 -10.71 6.93 3.69
N GLU A 185 -11.48 7.79 4.37
CA GLU A 185 -12.67 7.38 5.11
C GLU A 185 -13.69 6.68 4.20
N ALA A 186 -13.93 7.26 3.02
CA ALA A 186 -14.80 6.64 2.01
C ALA A 186 -14.25 5.30 1.51
N ALA A 187 -12.94 5.19 1.30
CA ALA A 187 -12.27 3.96 0.90
C ALA A 187 -12.38 2.86 1.98
N VAL A 188 -12.18 3.21 3.25
CA VAL A 188 -12.35 2.31 4.40
C VAL A 188 -13.79 1.81 4.48
N ASN A 189 -14.77 2.71 4.37
CA ASN A 189 -16.20 2.37 4.39
C ASN A 189 -16.61 1.52 3.18
N ALA A 190 -15.93 1.65 2.04
CA ALA A 190 -16.12 0.81 0.87
C ALA A 190 -15.42 -0.56 0.98
N GLY A 191 -14.70 -0.83 2.07
CA GLY A 191 -14.02 -2.10 2.31
C GLY A 191 -12.69 -2.24 1.59
N ALA A 192 -11.92 -1.16 1.39
CA ALA A 192 -10.56 -1.25 0.87
C ALA A 192 -9.74 -2.26 1.66
N ALA A 193 -9.17 -3.26 0.99
CA ALA A 193 -8.45 -4.35 1.64
C ALA A 193 -7.17 -3.87 2.31
N THR A 194 -6.47 -2.91 1.70
CA THR A 194 -5.21 -2.37 2.22
C THR A 194 -5.13 -0.86 2.05
N LEU A 195 -4.32 -0.22 2.88
CA LEU A 195 -3.88 1.17 2.73
C LEU A 195 -2.37 1.23 2.68
N MET A 196 -1.84 2.22 1.96
CA MET A 196 -0.40 2.49 1.91
C MET A 196 -0.11 3.85 2.55
N THR A 197 0.88 3.89 3.46
CA THR A 197 1.32 5.14 4.08
C THR A 197 2.07 6.01 3.07
N ALA A 198 1.97 7.33 3.24
CA ALA A 198 2.63 8.28 2.37
C ALA A 198 4.12 8.45 2.69
N PHE A 199 4.87 9.02 1.74
CA PHE A 199 6.30 9.33 1.91
C PHE A 199 6.54 10.57 2.79
N ASN A 200 5.64 11.55 2.72
CA ASN A 200 5.81 12.83 3.39
C ASN A 200 5.75 12.70 4.92
N ASP A 201 6.39 13.62 5.57
CA ASP A 201 6.07 13.98 6.93
C ASP A 201 5.00 15.07 6.97
N ASN A 202 4.25 15.13 8.06
CA ASN A 202 3.41 16.27 8.39
C ASN A 202 3.91 16.90 9.70
N ASP A 203 4.36 18.13 9.61
CA ASP A 203 4.94 18.85 10.77
C ASP A 203 6.03 18.03 11.46
N GLY A 204 6.91 17.45 10.66
CA GLY A 204 8.05 16.65 11.10
C GLY A 204 7.74 15.20 11.52
N ILE A 205 6.48 14.74 11.41
CA ILE A 205 6.12 13.35 11.74
C ILE A 205 5.82 12.58 10.45
N PRO A 206 6.70 11.64 10.01
CA PRO A 206 6.48 10.83 8.81
C PRO A 206 5.20 9.99 8.89
N SER A 207 4.45 9.93 7.78
CA SER A 207 3.17 9.22 7.72
C SER A 207 3.28 7.75 8.12
N SER A 208 4.41 7.08 7.78
CA SER A 208 4.67 5.68 8.14
C SER A 208 4.87 5.44 9.64
N ALA A 209 5.07 6.49 10.43
CA ALA A 209 5.24 6.42 11.88
C ALA A 209 4.34 7.42 12.64
N ASN A 210 3.24 7.85 12.03
CA ASN A 210 2.33 8.82 12.62
C ASN A 210 1.21 8.13 13.42
N PRO A 211 1.25 8.14 14.78
CA PRO A 211 0.24 7.47 15.60
C PRO A 211 -1.15 8.08 15.45
N PHE A 212 -1.24 9.41 15.27
CA PHE A 212 -2.53 10.07 15.04
C PHE A 212 -3.23 9.50 13.80
N LEU A 213 -2.51 9.39 12.68
CA LEU A 213 -3.09 8.84 11.44
C LEU A 213 -3.42 7.35 11.59
N LEU A 214 -2.45 6.55 12.05
CA LEU A 214 -2.53 5.09 11.97
C LEU A 214 -3.30 4.45 13.13
N LYS A 215 -3.20 5.00 14.34
CA LYS A 215 -3.91 4.47 15.50
C LYS A 215 -5.21 5.22 15.77
N ASP A 216 -5.12 6.54 15.99
CA ASP A 216 -6.28 7.28 16.46
C ASP A 216 -7.35 7.34 15.37
N VAL A 217 -7.01 7.83 14.19
CA VAL A 217 -7.96 7.95 13.10
C VAL A 217 -8.29 6.57 12.50
N LEU A 218 -7.28 5.86 11.99
CA LEU A 218 -7.53 4.68 11.18
C LEU A 218 -8.07 3.50 11.98
N ARG A 219 -7.42 3.16 13.11
CA ARG A 219 -7.79 1.97 13.90
C ARG A 219 -8.89 2.25 14.90
N ASN A 220 -8.80 3.36 15.64
CA ASN A 220 -9.72 3.63 16.73
C ASN A 220 -11.01 4.28 16.24
N GLU A 221 -10.95 5.36 15.45
CA GLU A 221 -12.15 6.05 14.98
C GLU A 221 -12.86 5.29 13.85
N TRP A 222 -12.10 4.87 12.82
CA TRP A 222 -12.70 4.19 11.65
C TRP A 222 -12.78 2.67 11.79
N ASN A 223 -12.25 2.10 12.87
CA ASN A 223 -12.24 0.66 13.14
C ASN A 223 -11.71 -0.20 11.96
N TYR A 224 -10.75 0.33 11.22
CA TYR A 224 -10.18 -0.34 10.06
C TYR A 224 -9.41 -1.61 10.47
N ARG A 225 -9.68 -2.72 9.77
CA ARG A 225 -9.12 -4.05 10.06
C ARG A 225 -8.23 -4.60 8.93
N GLY A 226 -8.09 -3.86 7.82
CA GLY A 226 -7.23 -4.24 6.72
C GLY A 226 -5.76 -3.98 7.01
N THR A 227 -4.91 -4.36 6.07
CA THR A 227 -3.45 -4.25 6.16
C THR A 227 -2.99 -2.83 5.84
N VAL A 228 -2.05 -2.33 6.61
CA VAL A 228 -1.31 -1.09 6.32
C VAL A 228 0.09 -1.44 5.85
N VAL A 229 0.43 -1.05 4.63
CA VAL A 229 1.78 -1.21 4.06
C VAL A 229 2.46 0.15 3.95
N SER A 230 3.78 0.20 4.16
CA SER A 230 4.55 1.41 3.87
C SER A 230 4.72 1.60 2.37
N ASP A 231 4.96 2.82 1.91
CA ASP A 231 5.45 3.03 0.57
C ASP A 231 6.92 2.58 0.43
N TRP A 232 7.44 2.59 -0.78
CA TRP A 232 8.77 2.11 -1.15
C TRP A 232 9.86 2.77 -0.32
N ALA A 233 10.54 1.98 0.51
CA ALA A 233 11.59 2.42 1.43
C ALA A 233 11.21 3.52 2.44
N SER A 234 9.92 3.90 2.56
CA SER A 234 9.49 5.05 3.38
C SER A 234 9.78 4.88 4.87
N VAL A 235 9.90 3.65 5.37
CA VAL A 235 10.32 3.40 6.76
C VAL A 235 11.79 3.79 6.95
N SER A 236 12.70 3.38 6.04
CA SER A 236 14.12 3.76 6.14
C SER A 236 14.35 5.25 5.81
N GLU A 237 13.48 5.85 4.99
CA GLU A 237 13.56 7.28 4.67
C GLU A 237 13.26 8.21 5.84
N MET A 238 12.63 7.72 6.90
CA MET A 238 12.45 8.49 8.14
C MET A 238 13.76 9.00 8.75
N ILE A 239 14.89 8.33 8.44
CA ILE A 239 16.23 8.80 8.81
C ILE A 239 16.57 10.08 8.03
N ARG A 240 16.24 10.14 6.73
CA ARG A 240 16.47 11.32 5.88
C ARG A 240 15.58 12.50 6.27
N HIS A 241 14.38 12.22 6.77
CA HIS A 241 13.51 13.24 7.37
C HIS A 241 14.04 13.79 8.71
N GLY A 242 15.14 13.23 9.26
CA GLY A 242 15.66 13.61 10.56
C GLY A 242 14.80 13.16 11.75
N PHE A 243 13.86 12.23 11.50
CA PHE A 243 12.92 11.72 12.51
C PHE A 243 13.48 10.53 13.29
N CYS A 244 14.40 9.79 12.69
CA CYS A 244 15.06 8.63 13.30
C CYS A 244 16.58 8.74 13.15
N GLU A 245 17.32 8.26 14.16
CA GLU A 245 18.78 8.19 14.10
C GLU A 245 19.26 7.06 13.19
N ASP A 246 18.59 5.90 13.24
CA ASP A 246 19.01 4.68 12.54
C ASP A 246 17.83 3.81 12.11
N GLU A 247 18.12 2.72 11.39
CA GLU A 247 17.13 1.72 10.93
C GLU A 247 16.39 1.04 12.09
N LYS A 248 17.03 0.89 13.26
CA LYS A 248 16.40 0.25 14.42
C LYS A 248 15.33 1.15 15.02
N GLU A 249 15.60 2.43 15.15
CA GLU A 249 14.62 3.41 15.60
C GLU A 249 13.48 3.57 14.59
N ALA A 250 13.79 3.55 13.30
CA ALA A 250 12.79 3.58 12.25
C ALA A 250 11.84 2.37 12.33
N ALA A 251 12.37 1.15 12.48
CA ALA A 251 11.57 -0.04 12.69
C ALA A 251 10.68 0.06 13.93
N LEU A 252 11.24 0.54 15.05
CA LEU A 252 10.52 0.73 16.32
C LEU A 252 9.33 1.67 16.16
N LYS A 253 9.58 2.86 15.60
CA LYS A 253 8.55 3.89 15.45
C LYS A 253 7.45 3.48 14.47
N ALA A 254 7.80 2.94 13.31
CA ALA A 254 6.83 2.50 12.31
C ALA A 254 5.95 1.34 12.82
N THR A 255 6.56 0.30 13.41
CA THR A 255 5.82 -0.84 13.97
C THR A 255 4.88 -0.38 15.09
N ASN A 256 5.38 0.43 16.03
CA ASN A 256 4.55 0.92 17.12
C ASN A 256 3.49 1.93 16.67
N ALA A 257 3.65 2.60 15.55
CA ALA A 257 2.61 3.45 14.98
C ALA A 257 1.49 2.64 14.28
N GLY A 258 1.77 1.43 13.81
CA GLY A 258 0.75 0.56 13.21
C GLY A 258 0.94 0.26 11.72
N THR A 259 2.14 0.44 11.19
CA THR A 259 2.52 -0.04 9.85
C THR A 259 2.79 -1.54 9.92
N ASP A 260 1.92 -2.34 9.29
CA ASP A 260 1.94 -3.81 9.37
C ASP A 260 3.04 -4.42 8.49
N ILE A 261 3.26 -3.87 7.31
CA ILE A 261 4.26 -4.32 6.32
C ILE A 261 5.15 -3.15 5.94
N GLU A 262 6.47 -3.32 6.01
CA GLU A 262 7.39 -2.40 5.35
C GLU A 262 7.70 -2.85 3.92
N MET A 263 7.74 -1.91 2.98
CA MET A 263 8.13 -2.19 1.59
C MET A 263 9.61 -1.86 1.40
N VAL A 264 10.43 -2.91 1.11
CA VAL A 264 11.84 -2.80 0.66
C VAL A 264 12.86 -2.30 1.70
N SER A 265 12.46 -1.66 2.80
CA SER A 265 13.40 -1.12 3.81
C SER A 265 14.24 -2.19 4.51
N GLU A 266 13.72 -3.42 4.67
CA GLU A 266 14.34 -4.54 5.42
C GLU A 266 14.62 -4.25 6.91
N THR A 267 14.10 -3.15 7.46
CA THR A 267 14.36 -2.74 8.84
C THR A 267 13.66 -3.66 9.84
N TYR A 268 12.46 -4.16 9.50
CA TYR A 268 11.71 -5.09 10.34
C TYR A 268 12.44 -6.43 10.48
N ILE A 269 12.92 -7.00 9.38
CA ILE A 269 13.65 -8.28 9.39
C ILE A 269 14.94 -8.15 10.21
N LYS A 270 15.64 -7.02 10.11
CA LYS A 270 16.90 -6.78 10.80
C LYS A 270 16.73 -6.52 12.30
N HIS A 271 15.71 -5.76 12.69
CA HIS A 271 15.67 -5.14 14.02
C HIS A 271 14.52 -5.60 14.92
N LEU A 272 13.34 -6.05 14.39
CA LEU A 272 12.22 -6.45 15.24
C LEU A 272 12.55 -7.58 16.22
N PRO A 273 13.32 -8.62 15.85
CA PRO A 273 13.66 -9.68 16.80
C PRO A 273 14.38 -9.17 18.05
N GLN A 274 15.26 -8.17 17.87
CA GLN A 274 15.97 -7.55 18.99
C GLN A 274 15.06 -6.62 19.79
N LEU A 275 14.26 -5.79 19.11
CA LEU A 275 13.31 -4.86 19.75
C LEU A 275 12.28 -5.59 20.63
N ILE A 276 11.84 -6.77 20.21
CA ILE A 276 10.96 -7.65 21.00
C ILE A 276 11.69 -8.14 22.26
N LYS A 277 12.94 -8.62 22.13
CA LYS A 277 13.75 -9.07 23.28
C LYS A 277 14.00 -7.94 24.28
N GLU A 278 14.13 -6.72 23.79
CA GLU A 278 14.31 -5.51 24.61
C GLU A 278 12.99 -5.02 25.23
N GLY A 279 11.85 -5.63 24.92
CA GLY A 279 10.54 -5.20 25.39
C GLY A 279 10.04 -3.89 24.81
N LYS A 280 10.68 -3.38 23.74
CA LYS A 280 10.30 -2.12 23.07
C LYS A 280 9.16 -2.27 22.07
N VAL A 281 9.00 -3.48 21.52
CA VAL A 281 7.87 -3.89 20.69
C VAL A 281 7.23 -5.10 21.35
N SER A 282 5.92 -5.05 21.60
CA SER A 282 5.18 -6.15 22.21
C SER A 282 4.88 -7.25 21.19
N MET A 283 4.78 -8.49 21.66
CA MET A 283 4.30 -9.59 20.80
C MET A 283 2.88 -9.36 20.32
N GLU A 284 2.03 -8.71 21.13
CA GLU A 284 0.68 -8.32 20.72
C GLU A 284 0.68 -7.42 19.49
N THR A 285 1.61 -6.45 19.42
CA THR A 285 1.78 -5.57 18.24
C THR A 285 2.10 -6.41 17.00
N ILE A 286 3.02 -7.37 17.12
CA ILE A 286 3.39 -8.27 16.01
C ILE A 286 2.21 -9.15 15.61
N ASP A 287 1.53 -9.77 16.57
CA ASP A 287 0.38 -10.64 16.32
C ASP A 287 -0.76 -9.88 15.63
N ASN A 288 -0.98 -8.62 15.98
CA ASN A 288 -1.97 -7.78 15.33
C ASN A 288 -1.60 -7.49 13.88
N ALA A 289 -0.33 -7.15 13.60
CA ALA A 289 0.15 -6.96 12.23
C ALA A 289 0.00 -8.26 11.41
N VAL A 290 0.40 -9.40 11.97
CA VAL A 290 0.24 -10.72 11.31
C VAL A 290 -1.24 -11.03 11.05
N ARG A 291 -2.15 -10.78 12.01
CA ARG A 291 -3.59 -10.98 11.80
C ARG A 291 -4.13 -10.10 10.67
N ASN A 292 -3.68 -8.84 10.58
CA ASN A 292 -4.09 -7.94 9.50
C ASN A 292 -3.63 -8.49 8.14
N ILE A 293 -2.38 -8.95 8.04
CA ILE A 293 -1.82 -9.56 6.82
C ILE A 293 -2.55 -10.85 6.43
N LEU A 294 -2.86 -11.71 7.39
CA LEU A 294 -3.53 -12.99 7.11
C LEU A 294 -5.01 -12.86 6.73
N ARG A 295 -5.61 -11.66 6.84
CA ARG A 295 -6.94 -11.37 6.32
C ARG A 295 -6.94 -10.98 4.85
N LEU A 296 -5.80 -10.60 4.33
CA LEU A 296 -5.60 -10.27 2.93
C LEU A 296 -5.51 -11.53 2.06
#